data_cf204ca779aa3bd8e082312804c4671a
#
_entry.id   cf204ca779aa3bd8e082312804c4671a
#
_cell.length_a   1.000
_cell.length_b   1.000
_cell.length_c   1.000
_cell.angle_alpha   90.00
_cell.angle_beta   90.00
_cell.angle_gamma   90.00
#
_symmetry.space_group_name_H-M   'P 1'
#
loop_
_entity.id
_entity.type
_entity.pdbx_description
1 polymer ?
#
loop_
_entity_poly.entity_id
_entity_poly.type
_entity_poly.pdbx_seq_one_letter_code
_entity_poly.pdbx_strand_id
1 'polypeptide(L)'
;MQEAKTRKFSLRFNHEISSGGAEVRLWLPLVLQEPYQRLLGEYHARSNAQESAICGDHISTYYARFAPDKEARAGVGKYGEQGVVGEDDDYFELSFDIEISERNTDFSKVSFNENERLSPGIEEFLKPSKLIPASGATKQKSDEITGSLKGDLEKARAIYEWVAKNMSRDNSVIACGSGDAATILSSGKPSGKCADINSVFVALCRAAGIPARAIYGIRTGTAQKFSPEMGVMGALSGGALEISGAQHCRAEFYLKGHGWIPVDPADVTKVRLGEGLSEDDSKLARVREYLFGNWEPCWLGFNYAREIVLNPRPAHVPIEIFSHPYCEVGGTPKDPYSPKNFIYEYFSREI
;
A
#
# COMPACT_ATOMS: atom_id res chain seq x y z
N MET A 1 -27.07 13.64 4.24
CA MET A 1 -25.71 13.06 4.13
C MET A 1 -25.17 13.55 2.81
N GLN A 2 -24.02 14.21 2.79
CA GLN A 2 -23.36 14.55 1.53
C GLN A 2 -22.85 13.22 0.94
N GLU A 3 -23.17 12.96 -0.32
CA GLU A 3 -22.77 11.74 -1.01
C GLU A 3 -21.24 11.70 -1.07
N ALA A 4 -20.63 10.54 -0.74
CA ALA A 4 -19.17 10.41 -0.74
C ALA A 4 -18.66 10.63 -2.17
N LYS A 5 -17.65 11.48 -2.32
CA LYS A 5 -17.04 11.74 -3.63
C LYS A 5 -16.40 10.45 -4.14
N THR A 6 -16.74 10.07 -5.36
CA THR A 6 -16.24 8.86 -6.02
C THR A 6 -15.47 9.24 -7.28
N ARG A 7 -14.37 8.52 -7.55
CA ARG A 7 -13.59 8.64 -8.79
C ARG A 7 -13.40 7.25 -9.40
N LYS A 8 -13.29 7.22 -10.73
CA LYS A 8 -13.10 5.99 -11.50
C LYS A 8 -11.80 6.08 -12.28
N PHE A 9 -11.09 4.96 -12.34
CA PHE A 9 -9.81 4.88 -13.03
C PHE A 9 -9.72 3.59 -13.85
N SER A 10 -9.15 3.72 -15.06
CA SER A 10 -8.69 2.60 -15.86
C SER A 10 -7.20 2.42 -15.61
N LEU A 11 -6.79 1.24 -15.18
CA LEU A 11 -5.41 0.89 -14.84
C LEU A 11 -4.84 -0.08 -15.86
N ARG A 12 -3.54 0.07 -16.17
CA ARG A 12 -2.78 -0.85 -17.01
C ARG A 12 -1.41 -1.09 -16.37
N PHE A 13 -1.08 -2.36 -16.15
CA PHE A 13 0.13 -2.84 -15.50
C PHE A 13 0.90 -3.70 -16.50
N ASN A 14 2.02 -3.20 -17.01
CA ASN A 14 2.87 -3.87 -17.99
C ASN A 14 4.12 -4.42 -17.29
N HIS A 15 4.53 -5.62 -17.67
CA HIS A 15 5.72 -6.28 -17.14
C HIS A 15 6.51 -6.90 -18.29
N GLU A 16 7.82 -6.66 -18.30
CA GLU A 16 8.78 -7.27 -19.20
C GLU A 16 9.89 -7.92 -18.37
N ILE A 17 10.15 -9.19 -18.60
CA ILE A 17 11.06 -9.98 -17.77
C ILE A 17 12.06 -10.72 -18.66
N SER A 18 13.33 -10.35 -18.53
CA SER A 18 14.42 -11.05 -19.20
C SER A 18 14.77 -12.31 -18.43
N SER A 19 14.30 -13.47 -18.90
CA SER A 19 14.45 -14.76 -18.23
C SER A 19 15.76 -15.47 -18.54
N GLY A 20 16.42 -15.14 -19.66
CA GLY A 20 17.56 -15.90 -20.17
C GLY A 20 17.25 -17.38 -20.44
N GLY A 21 15.95 -17.70 -20.67
CA GLY A 21 15.48 -19.07 -20.89
C GLY A 21 15.13 -19.85 -19.60
N ALA A 22 15.24 -19.25 -18.43
CA ALA A 22 14.79 -19.87 -17.18
C ALA A 22 13.27 -19.74 -16.98
N GLU A 23 12.69 -20.56 -16.11
CA GLU A 23 11.29 -20.38 -15.69
C GLU A 23 11.10 -19.03 -15.02
N VAL A 24 10.01 -18.33 -15.37
CA VAL A 24 9.57 -17.12 -14.68
C VAL A 24 8.26 -17.37 -13.95
N ARG A 25 8.18 -16.86 -12.74
CA ARG A 25 6.97 -16.84 -11.92
C ARG A 25 6.71 -15.42 -11.46
N LEU A 26 5.51 -14.90 -11.77
CA LEU A 26 5.11 -13.54 -11.49
C LEU A 26 3.85 -13.52 -10.64
N TRP A 27 3.83 -12.71 -9.59
CA TRP A 27 2.64 -12.42 -8.77
C TRP A 27 2.40 -10.92 -8.75
N LEU A 28 1.18 -10.52 -9.08
CA LEU A 28 0.74 -9.14 -9.05
C LEU A 28 -0.29 -8.95 -7.95
N PRO A 29 -0.19 -7.89 -7.12
CA PRO A 29 -1.23 -7.58 -6.16
C PRO A 29 -2.50 -7.12 -6.88
N LEU A 30 -3.66 -7.60 -6.43
CA LEU A 30 -4.97 -7.23 -6.95
C LEU A 30 -5.73 -6.30 -6.00
N VAL A 31 -6.85 -5.79 -6.48
CA VAL A 31 -7.71 -4.87 -5.73
C VAL A 31 -8.19 -5.51 -4.42
N LEU A 32 -7.88 -4.89 -3.30
CA LEU A 32 -8.41 -5.29 -1.99
C LEU A 32 -9.93 -5.04 -1.97
N GLN A 33 -10.70 -6.05 -1.56
CA GLN A 33 -12.16 -5.95 -1.44
C GLN A 33 -12.52 -5.19 -0.15
N GLU A 34 -12.83 -3.90 -0.29
CA GLU A 34 -13.24 -3.02 0.80
C GLU A 34 -14.42 -2.13 0.35
N PRO A 35 -15.29 -1.69 1.26
CA PRO A 35 -16.49 -0.92 0.87
C PRO A 35 -16.21 0.39 0.12
N TYR A 36 -15.00 0.95 0.26
CA TYR A 36 -14.60 2.21 -0.35
C TYR A 36 -13.90 2.05 -1.71
N GLN A 37 -13.67 0.83 -2.17
CA GLN A 37 -13.06 0.56 -3.47
C GLN A 37 -13.60 -0.74 -4.06
N ARG A 38 -13.74 -0.78 -5.39
CA ARG A 38 -14.20 -1.98 -6.08
C ARG A 38 -13.67 -2.07 -7.49
N LEU A 39 -13.50 -3.30 -7.95
CA LEU A 39 -13.30 -3.60 -9.36
C LEU A 39 -14.59 -3.31 -10.15
N LEU A 40 -14.48 -2.69 -11.32
CA LEU A 40 -15.56 -2.50 -12.27
C LEU A 40 -15.38 -3.52 -13.41
N GLY A 41 -16.25 -4.54 -13.45
CA GLY A 41 -16.11 -5.64 -14.42
C GLY A 41 -15.09 -6.67 -13.97
N GLU A 42 -14.14 -7.02 -14.83
CA GLU A 42 -13.16 -8.08 -14.63
C GLU A 42 -11.74 -7.65 -14.99
N TYR A 43 -10.75 -8.46 -14.63
CA TYR A 43 -9.36 -8.27 -15.04
C TYR A 43 -9.17 -8.80 -16.46
N HIS A 44 -8.49 -8.02 -17.31
CA HIS A 44 -8.12 -8.42 -18.65
C HIS A 44 -6.61 -8.61 -18.72
N ALA A 45 -6.18 -9.84 -18.94
CA ALA A 45 -4.77 -10.19 -19.06
C ALA A 45 -4.38 -10.47 -20.52
N ARG A 46 -3.18 -10.00 -20.90
CA ARG A 46 -2.51 -10.35 -22.15
C ARG A 46 -1.09 -10.77 -21.84
N SER A 47 -0.66 -11.93 -22.31
CA SER A 47 0.69 -12.42 -22.00
C SER A 47 1.11 -13.54 -22.94
N ASN A 48 2.40 -13.88 -22.91
CA ASN A 48 2.95 -15.12 -23.45
C ASN A 48 3.17 -16.19 -22.37
N ALA A 49 2.55 -16.04 -21.20
CA ALA A 49 2.55 -17.04 -20.12
C ALA A 49 1.83 -18.33 -20.53
N GLN A 50 2.36 -19.49 -20.11
CA GLN A 50 1.73 -20.79 -20.34
C GLN A 50 0.61 -21.05 -19.32
N GLU A 51 0.68 -20.40 -18.16
CA GLU A 51 -0.31 -20.54 -17.09
C GLU A 51 -0.55 -19.18 -16.46
N SER A 52 -1.80 -18.82 -16.26
CA SER A 52 -2.15 -17.64 -15.48
C SER A 52 -3.48 -17.83 -14.77
N ALA A 53 -3.59 -17.33 -13.54
CA ALA A 53 -4.79 -17.46 -12.72
C ALA A 53 -4.85 -16.39 -11.62
N ILE A 54 -6.07 -16.09 -11.16
CA ILE A 54 -6.27 -15.36 -9.91
C ILE A 54 -6.18 -16.36 -8.76
N CYS A 55 -5.30 -16.10 -7.81
CA CYS A 55 -4.99 -16.97 -6.69
C CYS A 55 -5.10 -16.25 -5.35
N GLY A 56 -5.31 -17.00 -4.27
CA GLY A 56 -5.27 -16.54 -2.89
C GLY A 56 -6.63 -16.28 -2.26
N ASP A 57 -6.75 -16.66 -0.97
CA ASP A 57 -7.98 -16.53 -0.19
C ASP A 57 -8.04 -15.21 0.58
N HIS A 58 -6.90 -14.78 1.17
CA HIS A 58 -6.81 -13.56 1.98
C HIS A 58 -6.10 -12.41 1.27
N ILE A 59 -5.20 -12.75 0.32
CA ILE A 59 -4.48 -11.81 -0.51
C ILE A 59 -4.68 -12.25 -1.95
N SER A 60 -5.55 -11.54 -2.66
CA SER A 60 -5.79 -11.82 -4.07
C SER A 60 -4.58 -11.40 -4.89
N THR A 61 -4.09 -12.32 -5.71
CA THR A 61 -2.97 -12.12 -6.62
C THR A 61 -3.34 -12.57 -8.02
N TYR A 62 -2.81 -11.90 -9.04
CA TYR A 62 -2.75 -12.46 -10.36
C TYR A 62 -1.40 -13.18 -10.52
N TYR A 63 -1.44 -14.49 -10.72
CA TYR A 63 -0.26 -15.32 -10.91
C TYR A 63 -0.05 -15.61 -12.38
N ALA A 64 1.19 -15.56 -12.86
CA ALA A 64 1.56 -16.00 -14.19
C ALA A 64 2.86 -16.79 -14.14
N ARG A 65 2.94 -17.86 -14.97
CA ARG A 65 4.10 -18.72 -15.09
C ARG A 65 4.52 -18.81 -16.56
N PHE A 66 5.80 -18.62 -16.80
CA PHE A 66 6.44 -18.72 -18.11
C PHE A 66 7.41 -19.89 -18.07
N ALA A 67 7.21 -20.87 -18.98
CA ALA A 67 8.04 -22.05 -19.03
C ALA A 67 9.46 -21.75 -19.53
N PRO A 68 10.47 -22.52 -19.11
CA PRO A 68 11.85 -22.31 -19.55
C PRO A 68 12.10 -22.58 -21.02
N ASP A 69 11.23 -23.37 -21.66
CA ASP A 69 11.41 -23.79 -23.05
C ASP A 69 10.84 -22.77 -24.04
N LYS A 70 11.67 -22.26 -24.94
CA LYS A 70 11.29 -21.30 -25.97
C LYS A 70 10.33 -21.90 -27.03
N GLU A 71 10.42 -23.20 -27.34
CA GLU A 71 9.54 -23.84 -28.32
C GLU A 71 8.10 -23.90 -27.81
N ALA A 72 7.89 -24.03 -26.51
CA ALA A 72 6.56 -23.98 -25.89
C ALA A 72 5.91 -22.58 -25.93
N ARG A 73 6.71 -21.54 -26.15
CA ARG A 73 6.26 -20.13 -26.20
C ARG A 73 5.86 -19.69 -27.61
N ALA A 74 6.23 -20.43 -28.66
CA ALA A 74 6.11 -20.06 -30.07
C ALA A 74 4.66 -19.95 -30.62
N GLY A 75 3.64 -20.17 -29.80
CA GLY A 75 2.23 -20.12 -30.20
C GLY A 75 1.45 -18.89 -29.76
N VAL A 76 2.03 -17.99 -28.95
CA VAL A 76 1.34 -16.83 -28.40
C VAL A 76 1.77 -15.56 -29.15
N GLY A 77 0.81 -14.92 -29.80
CA GLY A 77 1.06 -13.79 -30.73
C GLY A 77 1.78 -12.61 -30.08
N LYS A 78 2.66 -12.00 -30.86
CA LYS A 78 3.32 -10.73 -30.54
C LYS A 78 2.27 -9.61 -30.42
N TYR A 79 2.11 -9.02 -29.25
CA TYR A 79 1.32 -7.81 -29.05
C TYR A 79 2.17 -6.75 -28.36
N GLY A 80 2.58 -5.75 -29.12
CA GLY A 80 3.15 -4.51 -28.64
C GLY A 80 2.68 -3.38 -29.57
N GLU A 81 1.75 -2.57 -29.11
CA GLU A 81 1.63 -1.21 -29.61
C GLU A 81 2.64 -0.34 -28.84
N GLN A 82 3.74 0.04 -29.50
CA GLN A 82 4.79 0.97 -29.05
C GLN A 82 5.77 0.46 -27.97
N GLY A 83 6.41 -0.65 -28.20
CA GLY A 83 7.61 -1.07 -27.48
C GLY A 83 8.18 -2.28 -28.16
N VAL A 84 9.47 -2.26 -28.53
CA VAL A 84 10.15 -3.45 -29.04
C VAL A 84 10.37 -4.38 -27.87
N VAL A 85 9.39 -5.24 -27.56
CA VAL A 85 9.63 -6.40 -26.70
C VAL A 85 10.68 -7.24 -27.42
N GLY A 86 11.81 -7.51 -26.78
CA GLY A 86 12.83 -8.39 -27.35
C GLY A 86 12.20 -9.73 -27.70
N GLU A 87 12.63 -10.38 -28.78
CA GLU A 87 12.05 -11.67 -29.25
C GLU A 87 12.12 -12.78 -28.18
N ASP A 88 12.89 -12.54 -27.12
CA ASP A 88 13.22 -13.46 -26.03
C ASP A 88 12.62 -13.08 -24.66
N ASP A 89 11.91 -11.96 -24.52
CA ASP A 89 11.42 -11.48 -23.23
C ASP A 89 10.01 -12.03 -22.91
N ASP A 90 9.79 -12.32 -21.63
CA ASP A 90 8.49 -12.68 -21.09
C ASP A 90 7.68 -11.41 -20.85
N TYR A 91 6.44 -11.42 -21.31
CA TYR A 91 5.55 -10.27 -21.29
C TYR A 91 4.25 -10.59 -20.58
N PHE A 92 3.81 -9.68 -19.72
CA PHE A 92 2.52 -9.73 -19.05
C PHE A 92 1.90 -8.34 -18.90
N GLU A 93 0.71 -8.15 -19.45
CA GLU A 93 -0.12 -6.96 -19.25
C GLU A 93 -1.38 -7.34 -18.49
N LEU A 94 -1.74 -6.53 -17.49
CA LEU A 94 -3.01 -6.61 -16.77
C LEU A 94 -3.71 -5.26 -16.86
N SER A 95 -4.94 -5.23 -17.35
CA SER A 95 -5.77 -4.02 -17.38
C SER A 95 -7.11 -4.26 -16.68
N PHE A 96 -7.61 -3.22 -16.00
CA PHE A 96 -8.84 -3.26 -15.24
C PHE A 96 -9.32 -1.86 -14.85
N ASP A 97 -10.63 -1.74 -14.63
CA ASP A 97 -11.26 -0.52 -14.18
C ASP A 97 -11.64 -0.62 -12.71
N ILE A 98 -11.52 0.49 -11.98
CA ILE A 98 -11.84 0.59 -10.57
C ILE A 98 -12.69 1.80 -10.25
N GLU A 99 -13.44 1.70 -9.17
CA GLU A 99 -14.11 2.82 -8.53
C GLU A 99 -13.60 2.95 -7.10
N ILE A 100 -13.25 4.18 -6.70
CA ILE A 100 -12.75 4.51 -5.37
C ILE A 100 -13.62 5.62 -4.80
N SER A 101 -14.13 5.42 -3.58
CA SER A 101 -14.90 6.42 -2.83
C SER A 101 -14.04 7.11 -1.79
N GLU A 102 -14.27 8.39 -1.60
CA GLU A 102 -13.68 9.15 -0.49
C GLU A 102 -14.06 8.50 0.84
N ARG A 103 -13.09 8.38 1.73
CA ARG A 103 -13.35 8.02 3.13
C ARG A 103 -13.41 9.30 3.95
N ASN A 104 -14.48 9.45 4.71
CA ASN A 104 -14.71 10.59 5.57
C ASN A 104 -15.36 10.12 6.87
N THR A 105 -14.69 10.33 8.00
CA THR A 105 -15.19 10.00 9.34
C THR A 105 -15.77 11.25 10.00
N ASP A 106 -17.07 11.26 10.19
CA ASP A 106 -17.73 12.30 11.00
C ASP A 106 -17.63 11.94 12.48
N PHE A 107 -16.61 12.47 13.15
CA PHE A 107 -16.36 12.18 14.56
C PHE A 107 -17.47 12.63 15.50
N SER A 108 -18.38 13.52 15.08
CA SER A 108 -19.57 13.90 15.88
C SER A 108 -20.63 12.80 15.94
N LYS A 109 -20.57 11.84 15.01
CA LYS A 109 -21.48 10.69 14.90
C LYS A 109 -20.82 9.36 15.29
N VAL A 110 -19.57 9.38 15.68
CA VAL A 110 -18.88 8.17 16.13
C VAL A 110 -19.52 7.71 17.44
N SER A 111 -20.06 6.51 17.42
CA SER A 111 -20.54 5.83 18.61
C SER A 111 -19.40 5.03 19.23
N PHE A 112 -19.31 5.06 20.55
CA PHE A 112 -18.35 4.27 21.31
C PHE A 112 -19.08 3.13 22.00
N ASN A 113 -18.60 1.92 21.83
CA ASN A 113 -19.04 0.77 22.60
C ASN A 113 -17.82 0.03 23.17
N GLU A 114 -17.30 0.53 24.28
CA GLU A 114 -16.13 -0.07 24.93
C GLU A 114 -16.34 -1.56 25.30
N ASN A 115 -17.59 -1.99 25.44
CA ASN A 115 -17.96 -3.37 25.73
C ASN A 115 -18.11 -4.25 24.48
N GLU A 116 -17.91 -3.71 23.27
CA GLU A 116 -17.93 -4.50 22.07
C GLU A 116 -16.87 -5.60 22.13
N ARG A 117 -17.32 -6.85 21.96
CA ARG A 117 -16.41 -7.97 21.81
C ARG A 117 -15.88 -7.98 20.38
N LEU A 118 -14.58 -7.85 20.23
CA LEU A 118 -13.94 -7.92 18.92
C LEU A 118 -14.16 -9.31 18.27
N SER A 119 -14.42 -9.34 16.97
CA SER A 119 -14.43 -10.58 16.22
C SER A 119 -13.00 -11.11 16.06
N PRO A 120 -12.80 -12.42 15.86
CA PRO A 120 -11.46 -12.99 15.63
C PRO A 120 -10.70 -12.31 14.48
N GLY A 121 -11.40 -11.88 13.41
CA GLY A 121 -10.81 -11.17 12.28
C GLY A 121 -10.33 -9.75 12.64
N ILE A 122 -10.91 -9.11 13.66
CA ILE A 122 -10.41 -7.82 14.17
C ILE A 122 -9.32 -8.04 15.22
N GLU A 123 -9.45 -9.05 16.08
CA GLU A 123 -8.42 -9.40 17.08
C GLU A 123 -7.08 -9.75 16.45
N GLU A 124 -7.08 -10.26 15.21
CA GLU A 124 -5.86 -10.51 14.43
C GLU A 124 -4.98 -9.26 14.33
N PHE A 125 -5.58 -8.07 14.21
CA PHE A 125 -4.88 -6.80 14.11
C PHE A 125 -4.39 -6.21 15.43
N LEU A 126 -4.52 -6.95 16.52
CA LEU A 126 -3.81 -6.72 17.79
C LEU A 126 -2.50 -7.52 17.87
N LYS A 127 -2.37 -8.59 17.08
CA LYS A 127 -1.21 -9.48 17.15
C LYS A 127 0.05 -8.78 16.68
N PRO A 128 1.15 -8.92 17.42
CA PRO A 128 2.45 -8.44 16.96
C PRO A 128 2.95 -9.27 15.77
N SER A 129 3.83 -8.68 14.98
CA SER A 129 4.68 -9.39 14.03
C SER A 129 6.14 -9.04 14.27
N LYS A 130 7.05 -9.69 13.55
CA LYS A 130 8.49 -9.45 13.69
C LYS A 130 8.85 -7.97 13.51
N LEU A 131 8.28 -7.31 12.50
CA LEU A 131 8.55 -5.91 12.17
C LEU A 131 7.59 -4.91 12.85
N ILE A 132 6.49 -5.39 13.43
CA ILE A 132 5.50 -4.59 14.17
C ILE A 132 5.32 -5.18 15.57
N PRO A 133 6.31 -5.05 16.46
CA PRO A 133 6.18 -5.54 17.83
C PRO A 133 5.25 -4.66 18.65
N ALA A 134 4.54 -5.26 19.61
CA ALA A 134 3.67 -4.55 20.56
C ALA A 134 4.24 -4.58 22.01
N SER A 135 5.52 -4.89 22.16
CA SER A 135 6.22 -5.00 23.47
C SER A 135 7.55 -4.25 23.43
N GLY A 136 8.29 -4.28 24.54
CA GLY A 136 9.60 -3.65 24.66
C GLY A 136 9.55 -2.14 24.45
N ALA A 137 10.47 -1.60 23.64
CA ALA A 137 10.57 -0.16 23.35
C ALA A 137 9.29 0.42 22.74
N THR A 138 8.58 -0.37 21.89
CA THR A 138 7.30 0.04 21.32
C THR A 138 6.24 0.24 22.39
N LYS A 139 6.13 -0.71 23.35
CA LYS A 139 5.18 -0.59 24.45
C LYS A 139 5.52 0.59 25.36
N GLN A 140 6.79 0.76 25.70
CA GLN A 140 7.24 1.90 26.50
C GLN A 140 6.87 3.22 25.82
N LYS A 141 7.16 3.38 24.53
CA LYS A 141 6.81 4.60 23.79
C LYS A 141 5.31 4.81 23.69
N SER A 142 4.54 3.75 23.46
CA SER A 142 3.08 3.82 23.46
C SER A 142 2.53 4.30 24.82
N ASP A 143 3.06 3.78 25.94
CA ASP A 143 2.64 4.19 27.28
C ASP A 143 3.05 5.63 27.61
N GLU A 144 4.22 6.09 27.17
CA GLU A 144 4.63 7.50 27.29
C GLU A 144 3.62 8.45 26.61
N ILE A 145 3.11 8.05 25.43
CA ILE A 145 2.16 8.87 24.67
C ILE A 145 0.73 8.78 25.24
N THR A 146 0.32 7.61 25.69
CA THR A 146 -1.10 7.31 25.97
C THR A 146 -1.44 7.10 27.44
N GLY A 147 -0.46 7.02 28.33
CA GLY A 147 -0.65 6.56 29.70
C GLY A 147 -1.63 7.36 30.56
N SER A 148 -1.89 8.63 30.22
CA SER A 148 -2.89 9.48 30.89
C SER A 148 -4.27 9.45 30.23
N LEU A 149 -4.39 8.84 29.03
CA LEU A 149 -5.62 8.83 28.23
C LEU A 149 -6.43 7.56 28.46
N LYS A 150 -7.75 7.69 28.40
CA LYS A 150 -8.66 6.57 28.70
C LYS A 150 -9.29 5.97 27.44
N GLY A 151 -9.80 6.81 26.54
CA GLY A 151 -10.52 6.38 25.35
C GLY A 151 -9.61 5.95 24.18
N ASP A 152 -10.00 4.93 23.43
CA ASP A 152 -9.23 4.44 22.30
C ASP A 152 -9.06 5.50 21.19
N LEU A 153 -10.07 6.33 20.95
CA LEU A 153 -9.96 7.44 19.99
C LEU A 153 -8.92 8.48 20.43
N GLU A 154 -8.93 8.86 21.73
CA GLU A 154 -7.96 9.81 22.28
C GLU A 154 -6.53 9.27 22.17
N LYS A 155 -6.33 7.99 22.51
CA LYS A 155 -5.04 7.31 22.37
C LYS A 155 -4.56 7.27 20.93
N ALA A 156 -5.43 6.85 20.01
CA ALA A 156 -5.10 6.78 18.58
C ALA A 156 -4.77 8.18 18.02
N ARG A 157 -5.50 9.22 18.42
CA ARG A 157 -5.20 10.61 18.04
C ARG A 157 -3.84 11.04 18.58
N ALA A 158 -3.54 10.77 19.84
CA ALA A 158 -2.25 11.13 20.43
C ALA A 158 -1.07 10.40 19.75
N ILE A 159 -1.24 9.12 19.43
CA ILE A 159 -0.25 8.35 18.67
C ILE A 159 -0.06 8.95 17.27
N TYR A 160 -1.15 9.23 16.55
CA TYR A 160 -1.10 9.84 15.22
C TYR A 160 -0.35 11.19 15.24
N GLU A 161 -0.71 12.07 16.17
CA GLU A 161 -0.06 13.38 16.34
C GLU A 161 1.43 13.23 16.66
N TRP A 162 1.77 12.27 17.53
CA TRP A 162 3.16 12.00 17.85
C TRP A 162 3.95 11.54 16.62
N VAL A 163 3.41 10.59 15.85
CA VAL A 163 4.04 10.07 14.63
C VAL A 163 4.21 11.18 13.60
N ALA A 164 3.16 11.94 13.30
CA ALA A 164 3.19 13.01 12.32
C ALA A 164 4.18 14.13 12.67
N LYS A 165 4.39 14.42 13.96
CA LYS A 165 5.29 15.49 14.44
C LYS A 165 6.73 15.02 14.62
N ASN A 166 6.93 13.81 15.12
CA ASN A 166 8.26 13.36 15.58
C ASN A 166 8.98 12.48 14.55
N MET A 167 8.28 11.94 13.55
CA MET A 167 8.93 11.23 12.46
C MET A 167 9.25 12.16 11.29
N SER A 168 10.36 11.88 10.63
CA SER A 168 10.79 12.60 9.42
C SER A 168 10.70 11.69 8.20
N ARG A 169 10.27 12.27 7.05
CA ARG A 169 10.39 11.58 5.79
C ARG A 169 11.85 11.57 5.32
N ASP A 170 12.35 10.41 4.96
CA ASP A 170 13.68 10.21 4.38
C ASP A 170 13.57 9.65 2.95
N ASN A 171 13.86 10.49 1.96
CA ASN A 171 13.76 10.12 0.56
C ASN A 171 14.90 9.20 0.08
N SER A 172 15.97 9.01 0.86
CA SER A 172 17.05 8.07 0.54
C SER A 172 16.67 6.61 0.78
N VAL A 173 15.62 6.37 1.57
CA VAL A 173 15.09 5.02 1.79
C VAL A 173 14.54 4.44 0.49
N ILE A 174 14.89 3.19 0.19
CA ILE A 174 14.44 2.48 -1.02
C ILE A 174 12.96 2.12 -0.86
N ALA A 175 12.20 2.18 -1.95
CA ALA A 175 10.80 1.80 -2.00
C ALA A 175 9.91 2.59 -1.02
N CYS A 176 9.06 1.86 -0.31
CA CYS A 176 8.21 2.39 0.76
C CYS A 176 8.87 2.31 2.15
N GLY A 177 10.08 1.74 2.26
CA GLY A 177 10.76 1.42 3.50
C GLY A 177 10.53 -0.03 3.94
N SER A 178 11.23 -0.47 4.98
CA SER A 178 11.13 -1.82 5.53
C SER A 178 9.91 -2.03 6.43
N GLY A 179 9.43 -0.94 7.01
CA GLY A 179 8.38 -0.97 8.03
C GLY A 179 8.79 -1.65 9.35
N ASP A 180 10.08 -1.69 9.67
CA ASP A 180 10.59 -2.20 10.96
C ASP A 180 10.43 -1.14 12.06
N ALA A 181 9.26 -1.16 12.70
CA ALA A 181 8.90 -0.18 13.71
C ALA A 181 9.83 -0.22 14.94
N ALA A 182 10.36 -1.39 15.30
CA ALA A 182 11.27 -1.51 16.46
C ALA A 182 12.61 -0.81 16.19
N THR A 183 13.22 -1.10 15.05
CA THR A 183 14.48 -0.47 14.65
C THR A 183 14.32 1.04 14.50
N ILE A 184 13.23 1.49 13.89
CA ILE A 184 12.95 2.91 13.68
C ILE A 184 12.80 3.65 15.02
N LEU A 185 11.99 3.12 15.95
CA LEU A 185 11.80 3.74 17.27
C LEU A 185 13.08 3.76 18.11
N SER A 186 13.94 2.76 17.94
CA SER A 186 15.22 2.64 18.68
C SER A 186 16.32 3.53 18.11
N SER A 187 16.17 4.11 16.92
CA SER A 187 17.22 4.90 16.25
C SER A 187 17.50 6.25 16.91
N GLY A 188 16.62 6.73 17.80
CA GLY A 188 16.68 8.06 18.43
C GLY A 188 16.31 9.21 17.48
N LYS A 189 16.22 8.98 16.17
CA LYS A 189 15.74 9.91 15.14
C LYS A 189 14.84 9.16 14.16
N PRO A 190 13.59 8.87 14.56
CA PRO A 190 12.71 8.05 13.76
C PRO A 190 12.42 8.73 12.41
N SER A 191 12.80 8.05 11.33
CA SER A 191 12.63 8.51 9.96
C SER A 191 12.37 7.35 9.02
N GLY A 192 11.87 7.66 7.82
CA GLY A 192 11.63 6.67 6.78
C GLY A 192 10.61 7.12 5.74
N LYS A 193 10.11 6.17 4.96
CA LYS A 193 9.02 6.40 4.00
C LYS A 193 7.67 5.91 4.54
N CYS A 194 6.70 5.78 3.65
CA CYS A 194 5.30 5.53 4.04
C CYS A 194 5.11 4.22 4.82
N ALA A 195 5.80 3.12 4.45
CA ALA A 195 5.70 1.88 5.20
C ALA A 195 6.31 2.00 6.60
N ASP A 196 7.44 2.72 6.72
CA ASP A 196 8.11 2.94 8.00
C ASP A 196 7.23 3.75 8.96
N ILE A 197 6.73 4.89 8.48
CA ILE A 197 5.92 5.82 9.28
C ILE A 197 4.59 5.19 9.70
N ASN A 198 3.89 4.55 8.76
CA ASN A 198 2.61 3.89 9.07
C ASN A 198 2.79 2.64 9.93
N SER A 199 3.91 1.90 9.80
CA SER A 199 4.20 0.76 10.68
C SER A 199 4.44 1.18 12.13
N VAL A 200 5.10 2.32 12.36
CA VAL A 200 5.27 2.87 13.71
C VAL A 200 3.91 3.24 14.32
N PHE A 201 3.02 3.90 13.54
CA PHE A 201 1.65 4.17 13.99
C PHE A 201 0.93 2.89 14.40
N VAL A 202 0.95 1.88 13.53
CA VAL A 202 0.28 0.58 13.78
C VAL A 202 0.86 -0.11 15.02
N ALA A 203 2.20 -0.14 15.15
CA ALA A 203 2.85 -0.77 16.30
C ALA A 203 2.47 -0.10 17.63
N LEU A 204 2.47 1.23 17.68
CA LEU A 204 2.08 1.99 18.86
C LEU A 204 0.59 1.81 19.22
N CYS A 205 -0.30 1.77 18.22
CA CYS A 205 -1.73 1.47 18.45
C CYS A 205 -1.92 0.05 19.00
N ARG A 206 -1.29 -0.97 18.41
CA ARG A 206 -1.36 -2.35 18.91
C ARG A 206 -0.82 -2.46 20.34
N ALA A 207 0.28 -1.78 20.65
CA ALA A 207 0.84 -1.71 21.99
C ALA A 207 -0.07 -1.02 23.00
N ALA A 208 -0.94 -0.09 22.56
CA ALA A 208 -1.99 0.55 23.35
C ALA A 208 -3.27 -0.30 23.47
N GLY A 209 -3.34 -1.48 22.83
CA GLY A 209 -4.52 -2.34 22.81
C GLY A 209 -5.56 -1.98 21.76
N ILE A 210 -5.20 -1.16 20.76
CA ILE A 210 -6.07 -0.71 19.67
C ILE A 210 -5.73 -1.52 18.42
N PRO A 211 -6.69 -2.29 17.83
CA PRO A 211 -6.44 -2.99 16.58
C PRO A 211 -6.09 -1.98 15.48
N ALA A 212 -4.99 -2.22 14.78
CA ALA A 212 -4.52 -1.34 13.72
C ALA A 212 -3.83 -2.12 12.60
N ARG A 213 -3.95 -1.61 11.36
CA ARG A 213 -3.36 -2.23 10.18
C ARG A 213 -2.78 -1.19 9.23
N ALA A 214 -1.66 -1.51 8.58
CA ALA A 214 -1.17 -0.79 7.43
C ALA A 214 -1.77 -1.43 6.18
N ILE A 215 -2.14 -0.61 5.19
CA ILE A 215 -2.64 -1.07 3.90
C ILE A 215 -1.64 -0.65 2.83
N TYR A 216 -1.21 -1.62 2.04
CA TYR A 216 -0.26 -1.44 0.95
C TYR A 216 -1.00 -1.25 -0.35
N GLY A 217 -0.60 -0.27 -1.14
CA GLY A 217 -1.32 0.10 -2.35
C GLY A 217 -0.56 1.05 -3.24
N ILE A 218 -1.28 1.72 -4.13
CA ILE A 218 -0.73 2.62 -5.14
C ILE A 218 -1.62 3.85 -5.32
N ARG A 219 -1.01 5.01 -5.57
CA ARG A 219 -1.76 6.21 -5.95
C ARG A 219 -2.21 6.09 -7.40
N THR A 220 -3.48 6.41 -7.65
CA THR A 220 -4.10 6.26 -8.98
C THR A 220 -4.41 7.59 -9.64
N GLY A 221 -4.34 8.70 -8.92
CA GLY A 221 -4.68 10.00 -9.45
C GLY A 221 -4.06 11.15 -8.67
N THR A 222 -4.25 12.36 -9.19
CA THR A 222 -3.85 13.58 -8.50
C THR A 222 -4.71 13.84 -7.28
N ALA A 223 -4.11 14.38 -6.21
CA ALA A 223 -4.88 14.88 -5.07
C ALA A 223 -5.60 16.17 -5.44
N GLN A 224 -6.78 16.37 -4.89
CA GLN A 224 -7.65 17.53 -5.15
C GLN A 224 -7.80 18.45 -3.94
N LYS A 225 -7.33 18.00 -2.75
CA LYS A 225 -7.39 18.75 -1.50
C LYS A 225 -5.99 19.08 -1.02
N PHE A 226 -5.81 20.17 -0.35
CA PHE A 226 -4.65 20.63 0.39
C PHE A 226 -3.30 20.65 -0.35
N SER A 227 -2.82 19.51 -0.88
CA SER A 227 -1.48 19.40 -1.43
C SER A 227 -1.41 18.37 -2.56
N PRO A 228 -0.73 18.69 -3.70
CA PRO A 228 -0.48 17.72 -4.75
C PRO A 228 0.42 16.54 -4.28
N GLU A 229 1.19 16.73 -3.21
CA GLU A 229 2.02 15.67 -2.61
C GLU A 229 1.21 14.46 -2.12
N MET A 230 -0.09 14.64 -1.86
CA MET A 230 -0.98 13.56 -1.42
C MET A 230 -1.46 12.66 -2.57
N GLY A 231 -1.17 13.01 -3.83
CA GLY A 231 -1.54 12.26 -5.03
C GLY A 231 -0.34 11.85 -5.88
N VAL A 232 -0.61 11.51 -7.13
CA VAL A 232 0.41 11.33 -8.17
C VAL A 232 0.86 12.70 -8.65
N MET A 233 2.17 12.93 -8.65
CA MET A 233 2.80 14.13 -9.19
C MET A 233 3.52 13.75 -10.50
N GLY A 234 2.79 13.67 -11.58
CA GLY A 234 3.34 13.29 -12.88
C GLY A 234 2.66 14.02 -14.03
N ALA A 235 3.35 14.09 -15.14
CA ALA A 235 2.76 14.58 -16.38
C ALA A 235 1.88 13.49 -17.01
N LEU A 236 0.78 13.93 -17.64
CA LEU A 236 -0.04 13.05 -18.47
C LEU A 236 0.72 12.72 -19.76
N SER A 237 0.84 11.44 -20.06
CA SER A 237 1.32 10.94 -21.35
C SER A 237 0.18 10.20 -22.04
N GLY A 238 -0.25 10.68 -23.21
CA GLY A 238 -1.39 10.08 -23.92
C GLY A 238 -2.71 10.05 -23.12
N GLY A 239 -2.90 11.00 -22.16
CA GLY A 239 -4.08 11.06 -21.30
C GLY A 239 -4.05 10.14 -20.08
N ALA A 240 -2.94 9.45 -19.84
CA ALA A 240 -2.73 8.61 -18.65
C ALA A 240 -1.57 9.14 -17.79
N LEU A 241 -1.64 8.92 -16.49
CA LEU A 241 -0.55 9.16 -15.54
C LEU A 241 0.34 7.90 -15.47
N GLU A 242 1.65 8.08 -15.55
CA GLU A 242 2.60 7.03 -15.20
C GLU A 242 2.67 6.94 -13.67
N ILE A 243 2.43 5.74 -13.12
CA ILE A 243 2.30 5.51 -11.68
C ILE A 243 3.21 4.40 -11.14
N SER A 244 4.19 3.92 -11.92
CA SER A 244 5.09 2.80 -11.53
C SER A 244 5.85 3.07 -10.22
N GLY A 245 6.17 4.32 -9.94
CA GLY A 245 6.79 4.76 -8.69
C GLY A 245 5.83 5.29 -7.63
N ALA A 246 4.52 5.14 -7.82
CA ALA A 246 3.49 5.76 -6.97
C ALA A 246 2.96 4.87 -5.84
N GLN A 247 3.67 3.78 -5.50
CA GLN A 247 3.31 2.95 -4.35
C GLN A 247 3.26 3.78 -3.08
N HIS A 248 2.23 3.54 -2.29
CA HIS A 248 2.00 4.23 -1.05
C HIS A 248 1.25 3.36 -0.05
N CYS A 249 1.68 3.42 1.22
CA CYS A 249 1.02 2.73 2.31
C CYS A 249 0.20 3.74 3.12
N ARG A 250 -0.97 3.32 3.57
CA ARG A 250 -1.83 4.05 4.51
C ARG A 250 -2.08 3.20 5.75
N ALA A 251 -2.70 3.75 6.78
CA ALA A 251 -3.02 3.02 7.98
C ALA A 251 -4.45 3.24 8.44
N GLU A 252 -4.95 2.29 9.20
CA GLU A 252 -6.24 2.35 9.87
C GLU A 252 -6.11 1.86 11.31
N PHE A 253 -6.96 2.38 12.18
CA PHE A 253 -7.22 1.80 13.49
C PHE A 253 -8.70 1.47 13.65
N TYR A 254 -9.00 0.45 14.45
CA TYR A 254 -10.37 0.03 14.70
C TYR A 254 -10.89 0.67 15.98
N LEU A 255 -12.05 1.31 15.88
CA LEU A 255 -12.74 1.89 17.02
C LEU A 255 -14.01 1.09 17.32
N LYS A 256 -14.08 0.52 18.51
CA LYS A 256 -15.23 -0.26 18.98
C LYS A 256 -16.52 0.56 18.90
N GLY A 257 -17.55 -0.01 18.30
CA GLY A 257 -18.83 0.64 18.04
C GLY A 257 -18.88 1.46 16.76
N HIS A 258 -17.75 1.63 16.05
CA HIS A 258 -17.70 2.39 14.80
C HIS A 258 -17.08 1.62 13.63
N GLY A 259 -15.97 0.92 13.84
CA GLY A 259 -15.24 0.22 12.79
C GLY A 259 -13.87 0.85 12.46
N TRP A 260 -13.40 0.62 11.23
CA TRP A 260 -12.10 1.09 10.76
C TRP A 260 -12.08 2.59 10.44
N ILE A 261 -11.17 3.32 11.08
CA ILE A 261 -10.93 4.76 10.87
C ILE A 261 -9.64 4.95 10.06
N PRO A 262 -9.70 5.64 8.92
CA PRO A 262 -8.54 5.87 8.07
C PRO A 262 -7.62 6.94 8.64
N VAL A 263 -6.30 6.74 8.51
CA VAL A 263 -5.28 7.75 8.84
C VAL A 263 -4.11 7.68 7.87
N ASP A 264 -3.37 8.79 7.74
CA ASP A 264 -2.14 8.81 6.95
C ASP A 264 -1.09 9.80 7.50
N PRO A 265 -0.40 9.46 8.60
CA PRO A 265 0.68 10.30 9.12
C PRO A 265 1.87 10.42 8.16
N ALA A 266 2.04 9.46 7.22
CA ALA A 266 3.12 9.52 6.25
C ALA A 266 2.92 10.61 5.21
N ASP A 267 1.68 10.88 4.78
CA ASP A 267 1.41 12.00 3.88
C ASP A 267 1.56 13.35 4.57
N VAL A 268 1.33 13.46 5.86
CA VAL A 268 1.64 14.69 6.62
C VAL A 268 3.14 15.01 6.52
N THR A 269 4.01 14.01 6.75
CA THR A 269 5.46 14.20 6.67
C THR A 269 5.93 14.46 5.23
N LYS A 270 5.26 13.84 4.24
CA LYS A 270 5.55 14.05 2.81
C LYS A 270 5.23 15.47 2.39
N VAL A 271 4.07 16.00 2.76
CA VAL A 271 3.66 17.38 2.47
C VAL A 271 4.61 18.37 3.16
N ARG A 272 4.94 18.14 4.44
CA ARG A 272 5.90 18.98 5.17
C ARG A 272 7.23 19.09 4.42
N LEU A 273 7.81 17.97 4.00
CA LEU A 273 9.09 17.96 3.30
C LEU A 273 8.97 18.53 1.89
N GLY A 274 7.98 18.09 1.10
CA GLY A 274 7.84 18.46 -0.31
C GLY A 274 7.55 19.93 -0.52
N GLU A 275 6.83 20.57 0.40
CA GLU A 275 6.49 21.98 0.34
C GLU A 275 7.35 22.85 1.27
N GLY A 276 8.32 22.28 1.99
CA GLY A 276 9.21 23.01 2.89
C GLY A 276 8.48 23.68 4.07
N LEU A 277 7.37 23.09 4.57
CA LEU A 277 6.56 23.69 5.61
C LEU A 277 7.19 23.50 7.00
N SER A 278 7.04 24.51 7.85
CA SER A 278 7.38 24.39 9.27
C SER A 278 6.31 23.58 10.02
N GLU A 279 6.66 23.09 11.22
CA GLU A 279 5.72 22.33 12.05
C GLU A 279 4.48 23.14 12.47
N ASP A 280 4.65 24.46 12.60
CA ASP A 280 3.59 25.40 13.01
C ASP A 280 2.82 25.98 11.81
N ASP A 281 3.10 25.53 10.58
CA ASP A 281 2.41 26.04 9.39
C ASP A 281 0.92 25.65 9.41
N SER A 282 0.07 26.65 9.17
CA SER A 282 -1.38 26.49 9.19
C SER A 282 -1.90 25.53 8.12
N LYS A 283 -1.23 25.42 6.96
CA LYS A 283 -1.55 24.42 5.92
C LYS A 283 -1.22 23.02 6.40
N LEU A 284 -0.06 22.83 7.03
CA LEU A 284 0.33 21.54 7.58
C LEU A 284 -0.63 21.09 8.69
N ALA A 285 -1.07 22.02 9.54
CA ALA A 285 -2.07 21.74 10.57
C ALA A 285 -3.40 21.25 9.96
N ARG A 286 -3.87 21.86 8.88
CA ARG A 286 -5.08 21.43 8.17
C ARG A 286 -4.90 20.05 7.49
N VAL A 287 -3.75 19.79 6.88
CA VAL A 287 -3.42 18.49 6.30
C VAL A 287 -3.44 17.39 7.39
N ARG A 288 -2.80 17.67 8.53
CA ARG A 288 -2.74 16.75 9.67
C ARG A 288 -4.14 16.47 10.24
N GLU A 289 -4.97 17.48 10.40
CA GLU A 289 -6.34 17.30 10.86
C GLU A 289 -7.17 16.50 9.85
N TYR A 290 -7.05 16.78 8.55
CA TYR A 290 -7.76 16.06 7.50
C TYR A 290 -7.38 14.58 7.45
N LEU A 291 -6.08 14.26 7.47
CA LEU A 291 -5.58 12.89 7.34
C LEU A 291 -5.79 12.02 8.59
N PHE A 292 -6.41 12.54 9.63
CA PHE A 292 -6.99 11.76 10.71
C PHE A 292 -8.49 11.58 10.47
N GLY A 293 -8.88 10.48 9.89
CA GLY A 293 -10.27 10.14 9.59
C GLY A 293 -10.66 10.26 8.12
N ASN A 294 -9.76 10.72 7.22
CA ASN A 294 -10.13 10.92 5.83
C ASN A 294 -9.06 10.46 4.84
N TRP A 295 -9.50 9.91 3.71
CA TRP A 295 -8.69 9.65 2.52
C TRP A 295 -9.38 10.16 1.27
N GLU A 296 -8.62 10.84 0.40
CA GLU A 296 -9.09 11.18 -0.95
C GLU A 296 -9.21 9.93 -1.84
N PRO A 297 -10.15 9.91 -2.81
CA PRO A 297 -10.38 8.77 -3.70
C PRO A 297 -9.37 8.75 -4.87
N CYS A 298 -8.08 8.84 -4.57
CA CYS A 298 -6.97 8.81 -5.54
C CYS A 298 -5.90 7.77 -5.19
N TRP A 299 -6.26 6.75 -4.42
CA TRP A 299 -5.37 5.69 -3.97
C TRP A 299 -6.13 4.36 -3.87
N LEU A 300 -5.51 3.31 -4.41
CA LEU A 300 -6.01 1.95 -4.43
C LEU A 300 -5.22 1.08 -3.45
N GLY A 301 -5.91 0.40 -2.53
CA GLY A 301 -5.34 -0.59 -1.64
C GLY A 301 -5.32 -1.97 -2.27
N PHE A 302 -4.24 -2.71 -2.05
CA PHE A 302 -4.06 -4.09 -2.50
C PHE A 302 -4.23 -5.11 -1.37
N ASN A 303 -3.59 -4.89 -0.24
CA ASN A 303 -3.65 -5.79 0.91
C ASN A 303 -3.18 -5.08 2.19
N TYR A 304 -3.41 -5.73 3.33
CA TYR A 304 -2.96 -5.30 4.67
C TYR A 304 -2.11 -6.38 5.37
N ALA A 305 -1.56 -7.29 4.60
CA ALA A 305 -0.86 -8.43 5.15
C ALA A 305 0.66 -8.19 5.23
N ARG A 306 1.28 -8.85 6.19
CA ARG A 306 2.72 -8.91 6.38
C ARG A 306 3.16 -10.36 6.61
N GLU A 307 4.45 -10.63 6.38
CA GLU A 307 5.00 -11.98 6.49
C GLU A 307 4.22 -12.99 5.63
N ILE A 308 3.95 -12.59 4.38
CA ILE A 308 3.02 -13.22 3.46
C ILE A 308 3.65 -14.45 2.80
N VAL A 309 2.84 -15.48 2.63
CA VAL A 309 3.13 -16.61 1.74
C VAL A 309 2.10 -16.59 0.62
N LEU A 310 2.54 -16.18 -0.58
CA LEU A 310 1.67 -16.14 -1.76
C LEU A 310 1.29 -17.54 -2.24
N ASN A 311 0.24 -17.65 -3.02
CA ASN A 311 -0.21 -18.88 -3.69
C ASN A 311 -0.18 -18.69 -5.22
N PRO A 312 0.47 -19.55 -6.01
CA PRO A 312 1.39 -20.62 -5.60
C PRO A 312 2.55 -20.13 -4.74
N ARG A 313 3.09 -21.01 -3.87
CA ARG A 313 4.14 -20.64 -2.92
C ARG A 313 5.41 -20.20 -3.64
N PRO A 314 5.96 -19.00 -3.36
CA PRO A 314 7.27 -18.58 -3.83
C PRO A 314 8.42 -19.41 -3.25
N ALA A 315 9.57 -19.37 -3.92
CA ALA A 315 10.78 -20.01 -3.40
C ALA A 315 11.31 -19.31 -2.13
N HIS A 316 11.17 -17.99 -2.08
CA HIS A 316 11.59 -17.19 -0.94
C HIS A 316 10.38 -16.63 -0.19
N VAL A 317 10.22 -17.05 1.05
CA VAL A 317 9.11 -16.64 1.94
C VAL A 317 9.62 -16.46 3.36
N PRO A 318 8.99 -15.61 4.18
CA PRO A 318 7.83 -14.77 3.87
C PRO A 318 8.21 -13.51 3.06
N ILE A 319 7.21 -12.92 2.39
CA ILE A 319 7.31 -11.61 1.76
C ILE A 319 6.79 -10.58 2.78
N GLU A 320 7.62 -9.59 3.11
CA GLU A 320 7.29 -8.65 4.21
C GLU A 320 6.23 -7.62 3.80
N ILE A 321 6.32 -7.10 2.57
CA ILE A 321 5.39 -6.10 2.00
C ILE A 321 5.10 -6.47 0.57
N PHE A 322 3.82 -6.48 0.18
CA PHE A 322 3.40 -6.81 -1.17
C PHE A 322 2.61 -5.64 -1.78
N SER A 323 3.32 -4.62 -2.23
CA SER A 323 2.78 -3.45 -2.95
C SER A 323 3.32 -3.31 -4.37
N HIS A 324 4.32 -4.12 -4.72
CA HIS A 324 4.96 -4.20 -6.02
C HIS A 324 4.74 -5.59 -6.61
N PRO A 325 4.95 -5.75 -7.93
CA PRO A 325 5.01 -7.09 -8.51
C PRO A 325 6.14 -7.89 -7.85
N TYR A 326 5.89 -9.16 -7.56
CA TYR A 326 6.91 -10.10 -7.10
C TYR A 326 7.22 -11.08 -8.22
N CYS A 327 8.49 -11.21 -8.57
CA CYS A 327 8.94 -12.03 -9.68
C CYS A 327 10.11 -12.91 -9.27
N GLU A 328 10.08 -14.17 -9.69
CA GLU A 328 11.20 -15.12 -9.59
C GLU A 328 11.62 -15.59 -10.99
N VAL A 329 12.92 -15.62 -11.25
CA VAL A 329 13.52 -16.20 -12.46
C VAL A 329 14.45 -17.34 -12.03
N GLY A 330 14.14 -18.57 -12.46
CA GLY A 330 14.86 -19.76 -12.01
C GLY A 330 14.84 -19.94 -10.48
N GLY A 331 13.74 -19.56 -9.82
CA GLY A 331 13.58 -19.58 -8.38
C GLY A 331 14.32 -18.47 -7.61
N THR A 332 14.95 -17.52 -8.31
CA THR A 332 15.63 -16.38 -7.68
C THR A 332 14.79 -15.11 -7.79
N PRO A 333 14.48 -14.43 -6.67
CA PRO A 333 13.73 -13.19 -6.69
C PRO A 333 14.42 -12.11 -7.51
N LYS A 334 13.63 -11.35 -8.26
CA LYS A 334 14.08 -10.15 -8.96
C LYS A 334 13.73 -8.92 -8.15
N ASP A 335 14.67 -8.00 -8.10
CA ASP A 335 14.47 -6.71 -7.45
C ASP A 335 13.60 -5.81 -8.36
N PRO A 336 12.38 -5.41 -7.95
CA PRO A 336 11.52 -4.54 -8.74
C PRO A 336 12.09 -3.12 -8.92
N TYR A 337 13.15 -2.78 -8.20
CA TYR A 337 13.87 -1.50 -8.35
C TYR A 337 15.09 -1.59 -9.25
N SER A 338 15.36 -2.76 -9.85
CA SER A 338 16.46 -2.98 -10.80
C SER A 338 15.92 -3.15 -12.23
N PRO A 339 15.75 -2.07 -13.00
CA PRO A 339 15.07 -2.10 -14.31
C PRO A 339 15.81 -2.89 -15.39
N LYS A 340 17.04 -3.35 -15.14
CA LYS A 340 17.81 -4.13 -16.12
C LYS A 340 17.26 -5.53 -16.36
N ASN A 341 16.59 -6.12 -15.39
CA ASN A 341 16.16 -7.52 -15.42
C ASN A 341 14.66 -7.73 -15.19
N PHE A 342 13.98 -6.69 -14.72
CA PHE A 342 12.56 -6.71 -14.46
C PHE A 342 12.01 -5.30 -14.62
N ILE A 343 11.38 -5.05 -15.76
CA ILE A 343 10.75 -3.78 -16.07
C ILE A 343 9.26 -3.92 -15.76
N TYR A 344 8.70 -2.97 -15.02
CA TYR A 344 7.26 -2.79 -14.92
C TYR A 344 6.88 -1.33 -15.12
N GLU A 345 5.78 -1.11 -15.84
CA GLU A 345 5.24 0.20 -16.13
C GLU A 345 3.74 0.21 -15.83
N TYR A 346 3.33 1.06 -14.92
CA TYR A 346 1.95 1.18 -14.46
C TYR A 346 1.37 2.50 -14.88
N PHE A 347 0.18 2.45 -15.46
CA PHE A 347 -0.54 3.62 -15.97
C PHE A 347 -1.92 3.69 -15.34
N SER A 348 -2.38 4.92 -15.11
CA SER A 348 -3.73 5.21 -14.60
C SER A 348 -4.35 6.34 -15.40
N ARG A 349 -5.59 6.16 -15.81
CA ARG A 349 -6.41 7.19 -16.47
C ARG A 349 -7.74 7.31 -15.75
N GLU A 350 -8.09 8.53 -15.35
CA GLU A 350 -9.42 8.82 -14.80
C GLU A 350 -10.47 8.76 -15.93
N ILE A 351 -11.62 8.07 -15.71
CA ILE A 351 -12.67 7.78 -16.67
C ILE A 351 -14.05 8.22 -16.18
#